data_55ba050ab1a737eda8fbd6a7014a72c5
#
_entry.id   55ba050ab1a737eda8fbd6a7014a72c5
#
_cell.length_a   1.000
_cell.length_b   1.000
_cell.length_c   1.000
_cell.angle_alpha   90.00
_cell.angle_beta   90.00
_cell.angle_gamma   90.00
#
_symmetry.space_group_name_H-M   'P 1'
#
loop_
_entity.id
_entity.type
_entity.pdbx_description
1 polymer ?
#
loop_
_entity_poly.entity_id
_entity_poly.type
_entity_poly.pdbx_seq_one_letter_code
_entity_poly.pdbx_strand_id
1 'polypeptide(L)'
;QVAQAAVDYIDHHLTTQSVIGVGTGSTANYFIDALALIKHKFDGTVASSLASEERLRSHGIPVFDLNGVKDMQFYVDGADESNHQLELIKGGGGALTREKIVASVAETFICIVDASKMQDTLGSFPLPVEVIPMARSAVARALVKLGGRPVYRQDFVTDNGNIILDVHDLQITHPKALESAINNLPGVVTNGLFALRPADLIMVGTETGAETRKAQ
;
A
#
# COMPACT_ATOMS: atom_id res chain seq x y z
N GLN A 1 -1.77 -14.09 -12.20
CA GLN A 1 -0.77 -13.71 -13.22
C GLN A 1 0.17 -12.63 -12.68
N VAL A 2 -0.32 -11.43 -12.29
CA VAL A 2 0.54 -10.31 -11.85
C VAL A 2 1.35 -10.65 -10.58
N ALA A 3 0.78 -11.40 -9.65
CA ALA A 3 1.48 -11.84 -8.44
C ALA A 3 2.66 -12.77 -8.77
N GLN A 4 2.49 -13.69 -9.72
CA GLN A 4 3.56 -14.54 -10.18
C GLN A 4 4.65 -13.73 -10.91
N ALA A 5 4.26 -12.78 -11.76
CA ALA A 5 5.22 -11.90 -12.42
C ALA A 5 6.08 -11.10 -11.42
N ALA A 6 5.49 -10.66 -10.30
CA ALA A 6 6.24 -10.00 -9.24
C ALA A 6 7.23 -10.96 -8.56
N VAL A 7 6.82 -12.21 -8.27
CA VAL A 7 7.73 -13.23 -7.75
C VAL A 7 8.86 -13.51 -8.73
N ASP A 8 8.57 -13.71 -10.00
CA ASP A 8 9.57 -13.97 -11.04
C ASP A 8 10.57 -12.80 -11.16
N TYR A 9 10.09 -11.57 -11.02
CA TYR A 9 10.95 -10.39 -11.07
C TYR A 9 11.92 -10.34 -9.90
N ILE A 10 11.45 -10.56 -8.66
CA ILE A 10 12.32 -10.48 -7.48
C ILE A 10 13.21 -11.72 -7.33
N ASP A 11 12.79 -12.88 -7.81
CA ASP A 11 13.47 -14.18 -7.61
C ASP A 11 14.96 -14.14 -8.00
N HIS A 12 15.28 -13.47 -9.11
CA HIS A 12 16.66 -13.35 -9.60
C HIS A 12 17.56 -12.46 -8.72
N HIS A 13 16.99 -11.69 -7.80
CA HIS A 13 17.71 -10.75 -6.93
C HIS A 13 17.79 -11.25 -5.48
N LEU A 14 17.05 -12.33 -5.15
CA LEU A 14 16.98 -12.83 -3.78
C LEU A 14 18.23 -13.60 -3.39
N THR A 15 18.59 -13.46 -2.13
CA THR A 15 19.58 -14.28 -1.42
C THR A 15 18.95 -14.85 -0.16
N THR A 16 19.58 -15.85 0.44
CA THR A 16 19.12 -16.44 1.71
C THR A 16 19.16 -15.47 2.91
N GLN A 17 19.60 -14.24 2.71
CA GLN A 17 19.60 -13.15 3.72
C GLN A 17 18.58 -12.05 3.36
N SER A 18 17.91 -12.14 2.22
CA SER A 18 16.94 -11.13 1.78
C SER A 18 15.71 -11.11 2.68
N VAL A 19 15.25 -9.90 3.01
CA VAL A 19 13.96 -9.67 3.67
C VAL A 19 13.05 -8.92 2.70
N ILE A 20 11.80 -9.41 2.56
CA ILE A 20 10.83 -8.89 1.59
C ILE A 20 9.68 -8.24 2.34
N GLY A 21 9.37 -6.99 2.01
CA GLY A 21 8.16 -6.32 2.46
C GLY A 21 6.93 -6.83 1.70
N VAL A 22 5.87 -7.13 2.41
CA VAL A 22 4.65 -7.72 1.86
C VAL A 22 3.44 -6.89 2.24
N GLY A 23 2.67 -6.52 1.24
CA GLY A 23 1.48 -5.70 1.34
C GLY A 23 0.25 -6.41 1.87
N THR A 24 -0.91 -5.74 1.70
CA THR A 24 -2.20 -6.18 2.24
C THR A 24 -3.27 -6.19 1.15
N GLY A 25 -4.22 -7.10 1.27
CA GLY A 25 -5.38 -7.21 0.39
C GLY A 25 -5.32 -8.40 -0.57
N SER A 26 -6.35 -8.55 -1.40
CA SER A 26 -6.53 -9.75 -2.23
C SER A 26 -5.38 -9.99 -3.20
N THR A 27 -4.87 -8.95 -3.85
CA THR A 27 -3.73 -9.06 -4.78
C THR A 27 -2.45 -9.45 -4.05
N ALA A 28 -2.20 -8.84 -2.88
CA ALA A 28 -1.07 -9.20 -2.02
C ALA A 28 -1.19 -10.65 -1.50
N ASN A 29 -2.39 -11.15 -1.23
CA ASN A 29 -2.61 -12.54 -0.85
C ASN A 29 -2.14 -13.53 -1.94
N TYR A 30 -2.43 -13.25 -3.21
CA TYR A 30 -1.91 -14.06 -4.32
C TYR A 30 -0.38 -14.00 -4.42
N PHE A 31 0.21 -12.85 -4.10
CA PHE A 31 1.66 -12.72 -4.03
C PHE A 31 2.24 -13.57 -2.89
N ILE A 32 1.62 -13.57 -1.70
CA ILE A 32 2.02 -14.42 -0.56
C ILE A 32 1.98 -15.90 -0.94
N ASP A 33 0.91 -16.34 -1.62
CA ASP A 33 0.76 -17.74 -2.02
C ASP A 33 1.85 -18.15 -3.02
N ALA A 34 2.16 -17.29 -3.99
CA ALA A 34 3.24 -17.51 -4.94
C ALA A 34 4.64 -17.47 -4.27
N LEU A 35 4.85 -16.53 -3.34
CA LEU A 35 6.09 -16.38 -2.59
C LEU A 35 6.40 -17.63 -1.74
N ALA A 36 5.37 -18.32 -1.24
CA ALA A 36 5.50 -19.55 -0.46
C ALA A 36 6.24 -20.66 -1.22
N LEU A 37 6.16 -20.69 -2.54
CA LEU A 37 6.83 -21.69 -3.37
C LEU A 37 8.36 -21.51 -3.39
N ILE A 38 8.84 -20.30 -3.14
CA ILE A 38 10.27 -19.95 -3.14
C ILE A 38 10.79 -19.56 -1.76
N LYS A 39 10.09 -19.88 -0.68
CA LYS A 39 10.45 -19.47 0.69
C LYS A 39 11.83 -19.90 1.17
N HIS A 40 12.44 -20.86 0.49
CA HIS A 40 13.81 -21.32 0.77
C HIS A 40 14.90 -20.38 0.21
N LYS A 41 14.54 -19.35 -0.58
CA LYS A 41 15.45 -18.43 -1.25
C LYS A 41 15.69 -17.12 -0.50
N PHE A 42 14.94 -16.85 0.57
CA PHE A 42 15.05 -15.62 1.35
C PHE A 42 14.95 -15.91 2.86
N ASP A 43 15.32 -14.96 3.70
CA ASP A 43 15.34 -15.12 5.16
C ASP A 43 13.94 -15.00 5.78
N GLY A 44 13.20 -14.00 5.36
CA GLY A 44 11.85 -13.76 5.85
C GLY A 44 11.21 -12.52 5.27
N THR A 45 10.16 -12.06 5.93
CA THR A 45 9.30 -10.98 5.44
C THR A 45 9.02 -9.96 6.52
N VAL A 46 8.59 -8.76 6.10
CA VAL A 46 7.92 -7.75 6.93
C VAL A 46 6.51 -7.57 6.40
N ALA A 47 5.52 -7.76 7.24
CA ALA A 47 4.11 -7.61 6.87
C ALA A 47 3.60 -6.20 7.13
N SER A 48 2.75 -5.69 6.23
CA SER A 48 2.09 -4.38 6.39
C SER A 48 0.77 -4.44 7.15
N SER A 49 0.33 -5.61 7.60
CA SER A 49 -0.87 -5.80 8.42
C SER A 49 -0.82 -7.10 9.20
N LEU A 50 -1.66 -7.19 10.25
CA LEU A 50 -1.83 -8.42 11.01
C LEU A 50 -2.40 -9.55 10.13
N ALA A 51 -3.31 -9.24 9.21
CA ALA A 51 -3.87 -10.21 8.28
C ALA A 51 -2.82 -10.81 7.34
N SER A 52 -1.91 -9.99 6.81
CA SER A 52 -0.81 -10.46 5.97
C SER A 52 0.21 -11.26 6.77
N GLU A 53 0.49 -10.85 8.01
CA GLU A 53 1.37 -11.59 8.92
C GLU A 53 0.82 -12.99 9.20
N GLU A 54 -0.48 -13.11 9.53
CA GLU A 54 -1.12 -14.40 9.77
C GLU A 54 -1.04 -15.31 8.54
N ARG A 55 -1.31 -14.75 7.33
CA ARG A 55 -1.21 -15.52 6.10
C ARG A 55 0.21 -15.99 5.80
N LEU A 56 1.21 -15.13 5.94
CA LEU A 56 2.63 -15.49 5.77
C LEU A 56 3.03 -16.62 6.73
N ARG A 57 2.67 -16.50 8.01
CA ARG A 57 2.95 -17.52 9.02
C ARG A 57 2.24 -18.85 8.72
N SER A 58 1.03 -18.82 8.17
CA SER A 58 0.30 -20.04 7.77
C SER A 58 1.01 -20.82 6.66
N HIS A 59 1.77 -20.13 5.82
CA HIS A 59 2.65 -20.75 4.81
C HIS A 59 4.04 -21.16 5.35
N GLY A 60 4.29 -20.94 6.63
CA GLY A 60 5.60 -21.21 7.27
C GLY A 60 6.68 -20.24 6.78
N ILE A 61 6.31 -19.01 6.42
CA ILE A 61 7.24 -17.94 6.07
C ILE A 61 7.51 -17.12 7.35
N PRO A 62 8.79 -16.90 7.73
CA PRO A 62 9.12 -16.05 8.85
C PRO A 62 8.68 -14.60 8.64
N VAL A 63 8.13 -13.97 9.69
CA VAL A 63 7.75 -12.55 9.69
C VAL A 63 8.52 -11.86 10.79
N PHE A 64 9.29 -10.84 10.42
CA PHE A 64 10.14 -10.06 11.29
C PHE A 64 9.49 -8.73 11.67
N ASP A 65 9.85 -8.24 12.85
CA ASP A 65 9.58 -6.85 13.24
C ASP A 65 10.48 -5.93 12.41
N LEU A 66 9.89 -4.89 11.81
CA LEU A 66 10.61 -3.93 10.97
C LEU A 66 11.78 -3.26 11.71
N ASN A 67 11.65 -3.03 13.02
CA ASN A 67 12.71 -2.44 13.84
C ASN A 67 13.98 -3.32 13.93
N GLY A 68 13.85 -4.62 13.65
CA GLY A 68 14.97 -5.57 13.61
C GLY A 68 15.57 -5.77 12.22
N VAL A 69 14.99 -5.17 11.17
CA VAL A 69 15.42 -5.33 9.79
C VAL A 69 16.30 -4.16 9.38
N LYS A 70 17.52 -4.47 8.93
CA LYS A 70 18.49 -3.44 8.52
C LYS A 70 18.24 -2.95 7.10
N ASP A 71 18.08 -3.88 6.16
CA ASP A 71 17.96 -3.61 4.73
C ASP A 71 16.78 -4.40 4.17
N MET A 72 15.96 -3.75 3.34
CA MET A 72 14.82 -4.37 2.67
C MET A 72 14.81 -3.94 1.21
N GLN A 73 15.19 -4.86 0.31
CA GLN A 73 15.34 -4.55 -1.10
C GLN A 73 14.00 -4.32 -1.79
N PHE A 74 13.00 -5.17 -1.51
CA PHE A 74 11.71 -5.12 -2.17
C PHE A 74 10.55 -4.99 -1.20
N TYR A 75 9.57 -4.19 -1.57
CA TYR A 75 8.22 -4.20 -1.02
C TYR A 75 7.24 -4.44 -2.16
N VAL A 76 6.36 -5.42 -2.03
CA VAL A 76 5.35 -5.77 -3.04
C VAL A 76 3.96 -5.60 -2.45
N ASP A 77 3.12 -4.78 -3.09
CA ASP A 77 1.77 -4.50 -2.61
C ASP A 77 0.81 -4.15 -3.76
N GLY A 78 -0.49 -4.21 -3.48
CA GLY A 78 -1.53 -3.72 -4.37
C GLY A 78 -1.82 -2.23 -4.22
N ALA A 79 -2.75 -1.73 -5.03
CA ALA A 79 -3.32 -0.38 -4.88
C ALA A 79 -4.79 -0.37 -5.27
N ASP A 80 -5.52 0.62 -4.74
CA ASP A 80 -6.92 0.87 -5.10
C ASP A 80 -7.04 1.68 -6.39
N GLU A 81 -6.09 2.62 -6.61
CA GLU A 81 -5.88 3.36 -7.87
C GLU A 81 -4.40 3.64 -8.10
N SER A 82 -4.03 3.80 -9.37
CA SER A 82 -2.72 4.30 -9.80
C SER A 82 -2.86 5.19 -11.03
N ASN A 83 -1.99 6.20 -11.13
CA ASN A 83 -1.87 7.04 -12.31
C ASN A 83 -0.60 6.73 -13.13
N HIS A 84 -0.40 7.45 -14.23
CA HIS A 84 0.76 7.26 -15.12
C HIS A 84 2.10 7.68 -14.49
N GLN A 85 2.09 8.46 -13.42
CA GLN A 85 3.27 8.85 -12.65
C GLN A 85 3.59 7.84 -11.53
N LEU A 86 2.87 6.69 -11.49
CA LEU A 86 2.99 5.65 -10.48
C LEU A 86 2.63 6.11 -9.06
N GLU A 87 1.90 7.24 -8.96
CA GLU A 87 1.31 7.70 -7.72
C GLU A 87 0.04 6.88 -7.44
N LEU A 88 -0.21 6.56 -6.17
CA LEU A 88 -1.24 5.58 -5.79
C LEU A 88 -2.25 6.16 -4.80
N ILE A 89 -3.46 5.60 -4.82
CA ILE A 89 -4.36 5.56 -3.67
C ILE A 89 -4.37 4.14 -3.12
N LYS A 90 -4.16 4.01 -1.81
CA LYS A 90 -4.17 2.77 -1.07
C LYS A 90 -5.00 2.92 0.22
N GLY A 91 -5.29 1.81 0.85
CA GLY A 91 -5.97 1.80 2.15
C GLY A 91 -7.45 1.40 2.11
N GLY A 92 -7.94 0.89 0.99
CA GLY A 92 -9.28 0.26 0.95
C GLY A 92 -9.43 -0.84 1.99
N GLY A 93 -8.39 -1.61 2.26
CA GLY A 93 -8.31 -2.61 3.33
C GLY A 93 -7.97 -2.04 4.72
N GLY A 94 -7.70 -0.74 4.84
CA GLY A 94 -7.43 -0.06 6.12
C GLY A 94 -6.01 -0.18 6.65
N ALA A 95 -5.06 -0.75 5.91
CA ALA A 95 -3.68 -0.96 6.34
C ALA A 95 -2.71 0.15 5.89
N LEU A 96 -3.22 1.25 5.33
CA LEU A 96 -2.45 2.31 4.65
C LEU A 96 -1.24 2.81 5.44
N THR A 97 -1.34 2.93 6.74
CA THR A 97 -0.26 3.49 7.57
C THR A 97 0.93 2.56 7.63
N ARG A 98 0.71 1.27 7.94
CA ARG A 98 1.78 0.28 7.96
C ARG A 98 2.33 0.01 6.55
N GLU A 99 1.46 0.00 5.53
CA GLU A 99 1.88 -0.07 4.12
C GLU A 99 2.83 1.08 3.76
N LYS A 100 2.50 2.31 4.15
CA LYS A 100 3.34 3.49 3.91
C LYS A 100 4.68 3.41 4.65
N ILE A 101 4.68 2.92 5.88
CA ILE A 101 5.91 2.71 6.66
C ILE A 101 6.82 1.70 5.94
N VAL A 102 6.29 0.55 5.55
CA VAL A 102 7.07 -0.49 4.86
C VAL A 102 7.57 0.00 3.51
N ALA A 103 6.72 0.69 2.73
CA ALA A 103 7.13 1.28 1.46
C ALA A 103 8.26 2.31 1.60
N SER A 104 8.27 3.08 2.70
CA SER A 104 9.27 4.15 2.93
C SER A 104 10.68 3.64 3.18
N VAL A 105 10.84 2.40 3.64
CA VAL A 105 12.14 1.80 3.96
C VAL A 105 12.61 0.81 2.90
N ALA A 106 11.75 0.41 1.96
CA ALA A 106 12.12 -0.45 0.86
C ALA A 106 12.90 0.31 -0.21
N GLU A 107 13.96 -0.33 -0.74
CA GLU A 107 14.72 0.23 -1.87
C GLU A 107 13.85 0.31 -3.12
N THR A 108 13.08 -0.75 -3.39
CA THR A 108 12.18 -0.84 -4.55
C THR A 108 10.77 -1.19 -4.10
N PHE A 109 9.83 -0.30 -4.35
CA PHE A 109 8.41 -0.54 -4.17
C PHE A 109 7.77 -0.99 -5.50
N ILE A 110 7.34 -2.25 -5.55
CA ILE A 110 6.65 -2.86 -6.69
C ILE A 110 5.14 -2.86 -6.40
N CYS A 111 4.38 -2.10 -7.18
CA CYS A 111 2.93 -2.15 -7.10
C CYS A 111 2.37 -3.18 -8.10
N ILE A 112 1.45 -4.02 -7.65
CA ILE A 112 0.80 -5.05 -8.46
C ILE A 112 -0.70 -4.79 -8.52
N VAL A 113 -1.23 -4.55 -9.71
CA VAL A 113 -2.64 -4.18 -9.92
C VAL A 113 -3.22 -4.86 -11.17
N ASP A 114 -4.52 -4.92 -11.26
CA ASP A 114 -5.20 -5.17 -12.53
C ASP A 114 -5.41 -3.85 -13.30
N ALA A 115 -5.71 -3.96 -14.59
CA ALA A 115 -5.83 -2.80 -15.48
C ALA A 115 -6.96 -1.83 -15.06
N SER A 116 -7.97 -2.28 -14.32
CA SER A 116 -9.08 -1.42 -13.86
C SER A 116 -8.66 -0.39 -12.82
N LYS A 117 -7.49 -0.59 -12.19
CA LYS A 117 -6.92 0.33 -11.18
C LYS A 117 -6.18 1.51 -11.79
N MET A 118 -5.90 1.47 -13.10
CA MET A 118 -5.20 2.56 -13.78
C MET A 118 -6.18 3.70 -14.09
N GLN A 119 -5.85 4.92 -13.66
CA GLN A 119 -6.66 6.13 -13.81
C GLN A 119 -5.80 7.26 -14.36
N ASP A 120 -6.39 8.15 -15.16
CA ASP A 120 -5.72 9.38 -15.60
C ASP A 120 -5.60 10.40 -14.47
N THR A 121 -6.62 10.46 -13.62
CA THR A 121 -6.67 11.33 -12.44
C THR A 121 -7.15 10.52 -11.24
N LEU A 122 -6.40 10.59 -10.13
CA LEU A 122 -6.75 9.92 -8.88
C LEU A 122 -7.98 10.54 -8.22
N GLY A 123 -8.73 9.73 -7.45
CA GLY A 123 -9.83 10.20 -6.61
C GLY A 123 -11.20 9.60 -6.97
N SER A 124 -11.28 8.70 -7.96
CA SER A 124 -12.48 7.90 -8.18
C SER A 124 -12.73 6.95 -7.01
N PHE A 125 -11.67 6.34 -6.50
CA PHE A 125 -11.71 5.61 -5.23
C PHE A 125 -11.61 6.61 -4.07
N PRO A 126 -12.45 6.47 -3.01
CA PRO A 126 -12.40 7.37 -1.86
C PRO A 126 -11.04 7.28 -1.16
N LEU A 127 -10.45 8.43 -0.86
CA LEU A 127 -9.13 8.51 -0.22
C LEU A 127 -9.25 8.17 1.28
N PRO A 128 -8.66 7.07 1.77
CA PRO A 128 -8.64 6.76 3.18
C PRO A 128 -7.70 7.67 3.95
N VAL A 129 -8.13 8.16 5.10
CA VAL A 129 -7.33 8.95 6.04
C VAL A 129 -7.43 8.30 7.41
N GLU A 130 -6.30 7.84 7.96
CA GLU A 130 -6.24 7.31 9.31
C GLU A 130 -6.15 8.45 10.32
N VAL A 131 -7.04 8.43 11.30
CA VAL A 131 -7.25 9.55 12.22
C VAL A 131 -7.31 9.05 13.66
N ILE A 132 -6.67 9.75 14.57
CA ILE A 132 -6.80 9.53 16.01
C ILE A 132 -8.28 9.78 16.40
N PRO A 133 -8.93 8.84 17.13
CA PRO A 133 -10.38 8.89 17.36
C PRO A 133 -10.94 10.21 17.87
N MET A 134 -10.24 10.88 18.79
CA MET A 134 -10.71 12.16 19.32
C MET A 134 -10.71 13.30 18.29
N ALA A 135 -9.94 13.16 17.21
CA ALA A 135 -9.83 14.20 16.17
C ALA A 135 -10.83 14.01 15.01
N ARG A 136 -11.67 12.96 15.03
CA ARG A 136 -12.58 12.60 13.93
C ARG A 136 -13.31 13.81 13.32
N SER A 137 -14.03 14.57 14.14
CA SER A 137 -14.85 15.68 13.64
C SER A 137 -14.01 16.89 13.23
N ALA A 138 -12.91 17.16 13.92
CA ALA A 138 -12.01 18.26 13.57
C ALA A 138 -11.33 18.00 12.21
N VAL A 139 -10.81 16.80 12.01
CA VAL A 139 -10.19 16.38 10.74
C VAL A 139 -11.23 16.34 9.62
N ALA A 140 -12.43 15.82 9.87
CA ALA A 140 -13.50 15.80 8.86
C ALA A 140 -13.82 17.23 8.36
N ARG A 141 -13.95 18.21 9.24
CA ARG A 141 -14.17 19.62 8.83
C ARG A 141 -13.00 20.20 8.02
N ALA A 142 -11.77 19.80 8.36
CA ALA A 142 -10.60 20.25 7.61
C ALA A 142 -10.57 19.63 6.20
N LEU A 143 -10.92 18.34 6.07
CA LEU A 143 -11.01 17.64 4.79
C LEU A 143 -12.11 18.24 3.87
N VAL A 144 -13.24 18.68 4.44
CA VAL A 144 -14.26 19.43 3.69
C VAL A 144 -13.69 20.72 3.11
N LYS A 145 -12.86 21.45 3.85
CA LYS A 145 -12.20 22.67 3.35
C LYS A 145 -11.20 22.39 2.22
N LEU A 146 -10.66 21.17 2.15
CA LEU A 146 -9.82 20.73 1.05
C LEU A 146 -10.62 20.23 -0.17
N GLY A 147 -11.97 20.32 -0.12
CA GLY A 147 -12.85 20.01 -1.23
C GLY A 147 -13.41 18.57 -1.23
N GLY A 148 -13.11 17.77 -0.21
CA GLY A 148 -13.60 16.42 -0.11
C GLY A 148 -14.86 16.25 0.72
N ARG A 149 -15.49 15.08 0.62
CA ARG A 149 -16.64 14.66 1.42
C ARG A 149 -16.23 13.46 2.29
N PRO A 150 -15.73 13.69 3.52
CA PRO A 150 -15.30 12.62 4.41
C PRO A 150 -16.49 11.82 4.95
N VAL A 151 -16.36 10.49 4.92
CA VAL A 151 -17.31 9.54 5.49
C VAL A 151 -16.59 8.67 6.51
N TYR A 152 -17.14 8.60 7.72
CA TYR A 152 -16.59 7.75 8.77
C TYR A 152 -16.77 6.27 8.39
N ARG A 153 -15.67 5.50 8.40
CA ARG A 153 -15.70 4.04 8.19
C ARG A 153 -16.18 3.38 9.49
N GLN A 154 -17.48 3.05 9.53
CA GLN A 154 -18.12 2.44 10.68
C GLN A 154 -17.62 1.01 10.89
N ASP A 155 -17.66 0.53 12.14
CA ASP A 155 -17.32 -0.83 12.54
C ASP A 155 -15.93 -1.30 12.09
N PHE A 156 -15.01 -0.33 11.94
CA PHE A 156 -13.63 -0.58 11.55
C PHE A 156 -12.65 0.13 12.49
N VAL A 157 -11.64 -0.61 12.94
CA VAL A 157 -10.50 -0.10 13.70
C VAL A 157 -9.23 -0.58 12.99
N THR A 158 -8.27 0.32 12.79
CA THR A 158 -6.98 -0.04 12.18
C THR A 158 -6.15 -0.93 13.09
N ASP A 159 -5.15 -1.61 12.53
CA ASP A 159 -4.16 -2.38 13.32
C ASP A 159 -3.39 -1.51 14.33
N ASN A 160 -3.50 -0.18 14.23
CA ASN A 160 -2.90 0.80 15.14
C ASN A 160 -3.89 1.36 16.17
N GLY A 161 -5.12 0.87 16.21
CA GLY A 161 -6.17 1.30 17.14
C GLY A 161 -6.85 2.62 16.79
N ASN A 162 -6.73 3.07 15.54
CA ASN A 162 -7.32 4.32 15.06
C ASN A 162 -8.55 4.08 14.16
N ILE A 163 -9.19 5.17 13.74
CA ILE A 163 -10.32 5.17 12.81
C ILE A 163 -9.89 5.60 11.42
N ILE A 164 -10.77 5.40 10.44
CA ILE A 164 -10.60 5.89 9.07
C ILE A 164 -11.76 6.80 8.67
N LEU A 165 -11.41 7.91 8.02
CA LEU A 165 -12.32 8.72 7.22
C LEU A 165 -12.04 8.43 5.75
N ASP A 166 -13.05 7.95 5.01
CA ASP A 166 -12.98 7.77 3.56
C ASP A 166 -13.45 9.07 2.89
N VAL A 167 -12.56 9.71 2.15
CA VAL A 167 -12.83 11.03 1.55
C VAL A 167 -13.24 10.87 0.10
N HIS A 168 -14.50 11.10 -0.17
CA HIS A 168 -15.13 11.05 -1.49
C HIS A 168 -15.03 12.38 -2.23
N ASP A 169 -15.35 12.34 -3.52
CA ASP A 169 -15.58 13.50 -4.40
C ASP A 169 -14.31 14.37 -4.60
N LEU A 170 -13.12 13.79 -4.40
CA LEU A 170 -11.86 14.45 -4.71
C LEU A 170 -11.47 14.22 -6.19
N GLN A 171 -11.06 15.31 -6.85
CA GLN A 171 -10.31 15.24 -8.12
C GLN A 171 -8.85 15.62 -7.82
N ILE A 172 -7.99 14.60 -7.73
CA ILE A 172 -6.64 14.78 -7.20
C ILE A 172 -5.66 15.06 -8.35
N THR A 173 -5.60 16.33 -8.74
CA THR A 173 -4.71 16.80 -9.81
C THR A 173 -3.29 17.10 -9.33
N HIS A 174 -3.11 17.30 -8.03
CA HIS A 174 -1.82 17.58 -7.39
C HIS A 174 -1.60 16.63 -6.19
N PRO A 175 -1.35 15.32 -6.42
CA PRO A 175 -1.33 14.31 -5.37
C PRO A 175 -0.32 14.62 -4.25
N LYS A 176 0.91 15.02 -4.58
CA LYS A 176 1.95 15.33 -3.59
C LYS A 176 1.56 16.49 -2.67
N ALA A 177 0.97 17.54 -3.23
CA ALA A 177 0.54 18.70 -2.46
C ALA A 177 -0.62 18.34 -1.51
N LEU A 178 -1.59 17.53 -1.99
CA LEU A 178 -2.70 17.08 -1.18
C LEU A 178 -2.25 16.11 -0.08
N GLU A 179 -1.35 15.16 -0.40
CA GLU A 179 -0.77 14.25 0.60
C GLU A 179 -0.12 15.01 1.75
N SER A 180 0.72 16.01 1.42
CA SER A 180 1.38 16.86 2.41
C SER A 180 0.38 17.69 3.21
N ALA A 181 -0.63 18.28 2.56
CA ALA A 181 -1.62 19.11 3.24
C ALA A 181 -2.44 18.30 4.26
N ILE A 182 -2.85 17.07 3.91
CA ILE A 182 -3.60 16.20 4.81
C ILE A 182 -2.71 15.72 5.96
N ASN A 183 -1.46 15.32 5.68
CA ASN A 183 -0.53 14.85 6.72
C ASN A 183 -0.21 15.93 7.77
N ASN A 184 -0.34 17.21 7.44
CA ASN A 184 -0.12 18.32 8.36
C ASN A 184 -1.34 18.67 9.24
N LEU A 185 -2.48 18.00 9.07
CA LEU A 185 -3.66 18.22 9.91
C LEU A 185 -3.48 17.58 11.28
N PRO A 186 -3.64 18.31 12.39
CA PRO A 186 -3.58 17.71 13.72
C PRO A 186 -4.61 16.59 13.89
N GLY A 187 -4.14 15.41 14.33
CA GLY A 187 -4.96 14.23 14.51
C GLY A 187 -4.96 13.27 13.33
N VAL A 188 -4.43 13.65 12.18
CA VAL A 188 -4.14 12.72 11.08
C VAL A 188 -2.90 11.92 11.40
N VAL A 189 -3.00 10.60 11.29
CA VAL A 189 -1.83 9.69 11.35
C VAL A 189 -1.13 9.70 10.01
N THR A 190 -1.85 9.34 8.94
CA THR A 190 -1.45 9.52 7.54
C THR A 190 -2.66 9.33 6.63
N ASN A 191 -2.46 9.47 5.33
CA ASN A 191 -3.50 9.29 4.31
C ASN A 191 -3.05 8.29 3.23
N GLY A 192 -4.03 7.82 2.45
CA GLY A 192 -3.85 6.78 1.43
C GLY A 192 -3.19 7.25 0.13
N LEU A 193 -2.80 8.52 -0.02
CA LEU A 193 -1.99 8.96 -1.14
C LEU A 193 -0.54 8.50 -0.96
N PHE A 194 -0.01 7.80 -1.97
CA PHE A 194 1.38 7.42 -2.09
C PHE A 194 1.96 8.16 -3.30
N ALA A 195 2.20 9.45 -3.13
CA ALA A 195 2.70 10.36 -4.15
C ALA A 195 4.06 10.95 -3.77
N LEU A 196 4.30 11.25 -2.49
CA LEU A 196 5.62 11.65 -1.98
C LEU A 196 6.62 10.48 -2.11
N ARG A 197 6.14 9.26 -1.87
CA ARG A 197 6.84 8.01 -2.14
C ARG A 197 5.94 7.15 -3.03
N PRO A 198 5.97 7.33 -4.36
CA PRO A 198 5.21 6.52 -5.30
C PRO A 198 5.82 5.13 -5.45
N ALA A 199 5.20 4.26 -6.25
CA ALA A 199 5.82 3.02 -6.66
C ALA A 199 7.02 3.31 -7.58
N ASP A 200 8.05 2.45 -7.54
CA ASP A 200 9.19 2.51 -8.46
C ASP A 200 8.85 1.82 -9.79
N LEU A 201 8.02 0.79 -9.69
CA LEU A 201 7.44 0.14 -10.86
C LEU A 201 6.04 -0.39 -10.54
N ILE A 202 5.20 -0.46 -11.56
CA ILE A 202 3.87 -1.08 -11.48
C ILE A 202 3.81 -2.24 -12.46
N MET A 203 3.34 -3.37 -11.98
CA MET A 203 2.97 -4.50 -12.82
C MET A 203 1.45 -4.53 -12.96
N VAL A 204 0.98 -4.39 -14.19
CA VAL A 204 -0.44 -4.36 -14.52
C VAL A 204 -0.83 -5.72 -15.08
N GLY A 205 -1.77 -6.40 -14.43
CA GLY A 205 -2.33 -7.65 -14.94
C GLY A 205 -3.19 -7.39 -16.17
N THR A 206 -2.95 -8.13 -17.25
CA THR A 206 -3.71 -8.10 -18.50
C THR A 206 -4.29 -9.48 -18.79
N GLU A 207 -5.14 -9.59 -19.80
CA GLU A 207 -5.71 -10.88 -20.23
C GLU A 207 -4.62 -11.88 -20.68
N THR A 208 -3.50 -11.37 -21.21
CA THR A 208 -2.41 -12.19 -21.79
C THR A 208 -1.18 -12.33 -20.88
N GLY A 209 -1.16 -11.65 -19.70
CA GLY A 209 -0.01 -11.71 -18.80
C GLY A 209 0.10 -10.48 -17.88
N ALA A 210 1.31 -10.01 -17.65
CA ALA A 210 1.59 -8.81 -16.88
C ALA A 210 2.46 -7.83 -17.68
N GLU A 211 2.08 -6.56 -17.67
CA GLU A 211 2.86 -5.46 -18.25
C GLU A 211 3.56 -4.70 -17.12
N THR A 212 4.86 -4.44 -17.28
CA THR A 212 5.63 -3.64 -16.29
C THR A 212 5.78 -2.21 -16.78
N ARG A 213 5.43 -1.25 -15.92
CA ARG A 213 5.59 0.19 -16.13
C ARG A 213 6.55 0.76 -15.10
N LYS A 214 7.43 1.65 -15.55
CA LYS A 214 8.34 2.42 -14.68
C LYS A 214 8.01 3.89 -14.83
N ALA A 215 8.34 4.70 -13.82
CA ALA A 215 8.26 6.15 -13.93
C ALA A 215 9.14 6.63 -15.09
N GLN A 216 8.60 7.53 -15.87
CA GLN A 216 9.33 8.19 -16.98
C GLN A 216 10.22 9.30 -16.45
#